data_e0ef7df2b2cf9735d2d5e490bb6fc63a
#
_entry.id   e0ef7df2b2cf9735d2d5e490bb6fc63a
#
_cell.length_a   1.000
_cell.length_b   1.000
_cell.length_c   1.000
_cell.angle_alpha   90.00
_cell.angle_beta   90.00
_cell.angle_gamma   90.00
#
_symmetry.space_group_name_H-M   'P 1'
#
loop_
_entity.id
_entity.type
_entity.pdbx_description
1 polymer ?
#
loop_
_entity_poly.entity_id
_entity_poly.type
_entity_poly.pdbx_seq_one_letter_code
_entity_poly.pdbx_strand_id
1 'polypeptide(L)'
;SNVKLTQEENIKDILVKQGLREIITYRLTTPERESKLLPPVSGVSPDDRPYVTLANPITVDRVTMRHSLLAAALEIMAANSRFKEHIALFEVGKIYLASEEGVLPDELERISLALTGPRQKAHWQTAVTQDSLDFFDLKGIIETLIETLHIAEFSVEAASHPTFRPGRTARLLIGS
;
A
#
# COMPACT_ATOMS: atom_id res chain seq x y z
N SER A 1 -13.53 -9.96 18.40
CA SER A 1 -13.62 -8.53 18.10
C SER A 1 -12.37 -7.76 18.54
N ASN A 2 -11.85 -8.01 19.73
CA ASN A 2 -10.67 -7.30 20.26
C ASN A 2 -9.35 -7.76 19.60
N VAL A 3 -9.26 -9.02 19.21
CA VAL A 3 -8.05 -9.61 18.62
C VAL A 3 -7.63 -8.94 17.33
N LYS A 4 -8.57 -8.63 16.43
CA LYS A 4 -8.27 -7.93 15.17
C LYS A 4 -7.71 -6.53 15.39
N LEU A 5 -8.30 -5.77 16.30
CA LEU A 5 -7.82 -4.42 16.64
C LEU A 5 -6.41 -4.48 17.23
N THR A 6 -6.15 -5.43 18.14
CA THR A 6 -4.83 -5.61 18.73
C THR A 6 -3.79 -6.03 17.68
N GLN A 7 -4.16 -6.86 16.71
CA GLN A 7 -3.27 -7.21 15.60
C GLN A 7 -2.97 -6.01 14.70
N GLU A 8 -3.98 -5.21 14.36
CA GLU A 8 -3.80 -3.99 13.56
C GLU A 8 -2.86 -3.00 14.25
N GLU A 9 -3.09 -2.73 15.54
CA GLU A 9 -2.21 -1.86 16.35
C GLU A 9 -0.79 -2.41 16.41
N ASN A 10 -0.60 -3.71 16.59
CA ASN A 10 0.71 -4.34 16.60
C ASN A 10 1.44 -4.18 15.26
N ILE A 11 0.76 -4.37 14.14
CA ILE A 11 1.32 -4.14 12.79
C ILE A 11 1.76 -2.68 12.65
N LYS A 12 0.93 -1.72 13.05
CA LYS A 12 1.25 -0.29 13.00
C LYS A 12 2.47 0.04 13.85
N ASP A 13 2.54 -0.49 15.06
CA ASP A 13 3.67 -0.28 15.97
C ASP A 13 4.99 -0.83 15.39
N ILE A 14 4.95 -2.00 14.76
CA ILE A 14 6.12 -2.58 14.09
C ILE A 14 6.61 -1.67 12.96
N LEU A 15 5.71 -1.19 12.11
CA LEU A 15 6.04 -0.33 10.98
C LEU A 15 6.56 1.05 11.44
N VAL A 16 5.96 1.62 12.48
CA VAL A 16 6.45 2.89 13.10
C VAL A 16 7.85 2.70 13.68
N LYS A 17 8.12 1.60 14.37
CA LYS A 17 9.46 1.29 14.91
C LYS A 17 10.51 1.14 13.81
N GLN A 18 10.13 0.74 12.61
CA GLN A 18 10.99 0.70 11.43
C GLN A 18 11.14 2.07 10.73
N GLY A 19 10.56 3.14 11.28
CA GLY A 19 10.72 4.51 10.79
C GLY A 19 9.69 4.95 9.76
N LEU A 20 8.66 4.16 9.48
CA LEU A 20 7.58 4.56 8.59
C LEU A 20 6.58 5.45 9.33
N ARG A 21 5.87 6.28 8.58
CA ARG A 21 4.78 7.13 9.07
C ARG A 21 3.45 6.60 8.60
N GLU A 22 2.49 6.47 9.50
CA GLU A 22 1.13 6.15 9.15
C GLU A 22 0.48 7.32 8.39
N ILE A 23 -0.24 6.97 7.34
CA ILE A 23 -1.18 7.86 6.65
C ILE A 23 -2.58 7.26 6.71
N ILE A 24 -3.57 8.11 6.71
CA ILE A 24 -4.98 7.73 6.63
C ILE A 24 -5.58 8.46 5.44
N THR A 25 -6.04 7.69 4.47
CA THR A 25 -6.61 8.25 3.24
C THR A 25 -8.11 8.04 3.16
N TYR A 26 -8.77 8.78 2.28
CA TYR A 26 -10.20 8.63 2.07
C TYR A 26 -10.54 7.26 1.50
N ARG A 27 -11.59 6.66 2.01
CA ARG A 27 -12.14 5.39 1.49
C ARG A 27 -12.85 5.55 0.15
N LEU A 28 -13.15 6.80 -0.22
CA LEU A 28 -13.84 7.17 -1.45
C LEU A 28 -12.85 7.73 -2.46
N THR A 29 -13.01 7.33 -3.71
CA THR A 29 -12.15 7.65 -4.85
C THR A 29 -12.97 7.76 -6.13
N THR A 30 -12.30 7.76 -7.29
CA THR A 30 -12.92 7.52 -8.59
C THR A 30 -12.18 6.41 -9.33
N PRO A 31 -12.86 5.66 -10.23
CA PRO A 31 -12.21 4.65 -11.05
C PRO A 31 -11.04 5.21 -11.88
N GLU A 32 -11.15 6.46 -12.37
CA GLU A 32 -10.11 7.12 -13.17
C GLU A 32 -8.82 7.37 -12.38
N ARG A 33 -8.93 7.60 -11.07
CA ARG A 33 -7.75 7.76 -10.21
C ARG A 33 -7.01 6.45 -10.03
N GLU A 34 -7.74 5.38 -9.74
CA GLU A 34 -7.15 4.06 -9.52
C GLU A 34 -6.66 3.41 -10.81
N SER A 35 -7.35 3.61 -11.94
CA SER A 35 -6.97 3.05 -13.24
C SER A 35 -5.62 3.54 -13.77
N LYS A 36 -5.13 4.68 -13.29
CA LYS A 36 -3.77 5.17 -13.62
C LYS A 36 -2.67 4.25 -13.07
N LEU A 37 -2.96 3.56 -11.96
CA LEU A 37 -1.99 2.72 -11.25
C LEU A 37 -2.28 1.23 -11.42
N LEU A 38 -3.52 0.89 -11.64
CA LEU A 38 -4.02 -0.47 -11.78
C LEU A 38 -4.82 -0.57 -13.09
N PRO A 39 -4.15 -0.46 -14.25
CA PRO A 39 -4.88 -0.63 -15.51
C PRO A 39 -5.55 -2.00 -15.48
N PRO A 40 -6.81 -2.10 -15.92
CA PRO A 40 -7.52 -3.35 -15.99
C PRO A 40 -6.85 -4.24 -17.05
N VAL A 41 -5.94 -5.08 -16.58
CA VAL A 41 -5.32 -6.12 -17.40
C VAL A 41 -5.86 -7.43 -16.90
N SER A 42 -6.60 -8.10 -17.73
CA SER A 42 -7.14 -9.44 -17.50
C SER A 42 -6.07 -10.35 -16.91
N GLY A 43 -6.34 -10.91 -15.74
CA GLY A 43 -5.48 -11.87 -15.06
C GLY A 43 -4.37 -11.32 -14.17
N VAL A 44 -4.24 -10.00 -14.01
CA VAL A 44 -3.19 -9.38 -13.17
C VAL A 44 -3.76 -8.66 -11.95
N SER A 45 -4.94 -8.13 -12.03
CA SER A 45 -5.66 -7.65 -10.85
C SER A 45 -6.31 -8.84 -10.16
N PRO A 46 -6.17 -9.01 -8.84
CA PRO A 46 -6.92 -10.04 -8.12
C PRO A 46 -8.43 -9.79 -8.16
N ASP A 47 -8.88 -8.65 -8.69
CA ASP A 47 -10.29 -8.31 -8.67
C ASP A 47 -10.69 -7.41 -9.84
N ASP A 48 -11.33 -8.03 -10.84
CA ASP A 48 -12.02 -7.34 -11.94
C ASP A 48 -13.47 -6.96 -11.56
N ARG A 49 -13.80 -7.02 -10.27
CA ARG A 49 -15.13 -6.67 -9.77
C ARG A 49 -15.46 -5.21 -9.99
N PRO A 50 -16.72 -4.87 -10.25
CA PRO A 50 -17.13 -3.48 -10.42
C PRO A 50 -16.91 -2.67 -9.12
N TYR A 51 -16.74 -1.35 -9.25
CA TYR A 51 -16.65 -0.47 -8.10
C TYR A 51 -17.99 -0.34 -7.38
N VAL A 52 -17.94 -0.34 -6.07
CA VAL A 52 -19.09 0.03 -5.22
C VAL A 52 -19.29 1.53 -5.33
N THR A 53 -20.37 1.94 -5.98
CA THR A 53 -20.68 3.34 -6.27
C THR A 53 -21.71 3.90 -5.29
N LEU A 54 -21.49 5.12 -4.81
CA LEU A 54 -22.45 5.82 -3.95
C LEU A 54 -23.65 6.26 -4.75
N ALA A 55 -24.86 6.05 -4.21
CA ALA A 55 -26.09 6.52 -4.83
C ALA A 55 -26.17 8.07 -4.84
N ASN A 56 -25.65 8.72 -3.79
CA ASN A 56 -25.69 10.17 -3.61
C ASN A 56 -24.30 10.70 -3.21
N PRO A 57 -23.34 10.79 -4.14
CA PRO A 57 -22.02 11.32 -3.84
C PRO A 57 -22.09 12.83 -3.54
N ILE A 58 -21.35 13.27 -2.51
CA ILE A 58 -21.28 14.68 -2.12
C ILE A 58 -20.42 15.48 -3.09
N THR A 59 -19.37 14.83 -3.66
CA THR A 59 -18.41 15.46 -4.58
C THR A 59 -18.14 14.52 -5.74
N VAL A 60 -17.77 15.08 -6.88
CA VAL A 60 -17.50 14.32 -8.13
C VAL A 60 -16.21 13.50 -8.07
N ASP A 61 -15.32 13.81 -7.13
CA ASP A 61 -14.03 13.13 -6.94
C ASP A 61 -14.09 12.02 -5.87
N ARG A 62 -15.27 11.73 -5.33
CA ARG A 62 -15.50 10.75 -4.26
C ARG A 62 -16.80 9.98 -4.47
N VAL A 63 -16.85 9.27 -5.57
CA VAL A 63 -18.08 8.61 -6.05
C VAL A 63 -18.09 7.10 -5.81
N THR A 64 -16.91 6.48 -5.68
CA THR A 64 -16.79 5.03 -5.50
C THR A 64 -15.93 4.67 -4.31
N MET A 65 -16.15 3.48 -3.76
CA MET A 65 -15.27 2.90 -2.74
C MET A 65 -13.97 2.41 -3.38
N ARG A 66 -12.82 2.60 -2.71
CA ARG A 66 -11.49 2.22 -3.20
C ARG A 66 -11.29 0.72 -3.29
N HIS A 67 -10.66 0.25 -4.36
CA HIS A 67 -10.18 -1.12 -4.55
C HIS A 67 -8.71 -1.29 -4.12
N SER A 68 -7.98 -0.20 -3.91
CA SER A 68 -6.57 -0.22 -3.54
C SER A 68 -6.22 0.92 -2.59
N LEU A 69 -5.21 0.70 -1.75
CA LEU A 69 -4.56 1.75 -0.95
C LEU A 69 -3.43 2.45 -1.73
N LEU A 70 -2.93 1.80 -2.79
CA LEU A 70 -1.70 2.22 -3.48
C LEU A 70 -1.84 3.57 -4.17
N ALA A 71 -2.98 3.82 -4.84
CA ALA A 71 -3.22 5.06 -5.56
C ALA A 71 -3.08 6.28 -4.66
N ALA A 72 -3.79 6.28 -3.53
CA ALA A 72 -3.75 7.38 -2.57
C ALA A 72 -2.38 7.51 -1.89
N ALA A 73 -1.71 6.40 -1.56
CA ALA A 73 -0.36 6.43 -0.99
C ALA A 73 0.64 7.09 -1.92
N LEU A 74 0.62 6.76 -3.23
CA LEU A 74 1.51 7.35 -4.22
C LEU A 74 1.19 8.83 -4.51
N GLU A 75 -0.08 9.23 -4.52
CA GLU A 75 -0.47 10.64 -4.63
C GLU A 75 0.05 11.46 -3.45
N ILE A 76 -0.09 10.95 -2.21
CA ILE A 76 0.44 11.61 -1.02
C ILE A 76 1.97 11.70 -1.08
N MET A 77 2.63 10.62 -1.50
CA MET A 77 4.08 10.62 -1.65
C MET A 77 4.54 11.65 -2.68
N ALA A 78 3.90 11.72 -3.85
CA ALA A 78 4.19 12.71 -4.88
C ALA A 78 3.96 14.14 -4.41
N ALA A 79 2.89 14.42 -3.68
CA ALA A 79 2.61 15.74 -3.13
C ALA A 79 3.66 16.17 -2.08
N ASN A 80 4.13 15.24 -1.24
CA ASN A 80 5.09 15.51 -0.18
C ASN A 80 6.54 15.54 -0.67
N SER A 81 6.88 14.93 -1.81
CA SER A 81 8.25 14.92 -2.37
C SER A 81 8.79 16.31 -2.69
N ARG A 82 7.92 17.30 -2.82
CA ARG A 82 8.30 18.71 -2.99
C ARG A 82 8.89 19.33 -1.72
N PHE A 83 8.60 18.76 -0.56
CA PHE A 83 8.96 19.30 0.75
C PHE A 83 9.88 18.38 1.56
N LYS A 84 9.95 17.11 1.20
CA LYS A 84 10.72 16.08 1.92
C LYS A 84 11.45 15.20 0.93
N GLU A 85 12.76 15.11 1.10
CA GLU A 85 13.61 14.26 0.30
C GLU A 85 13.43 12.77 0.64
N HIS A 86 13.27 12.46 1.95
CA HIS A 86 13.06 11.09 2.43
C HIS A 86 11.63 10.93 2.91
N ILE A 87 10.92 9.99 2.30
CA ILE A 87 9.53 9.66 2.62
C ILE A 87 9.40 8.14 2.77
N ALA A 88 8.89 7.70 3.91
CA ALA A 88 8.55 6.32 4.20
C ALA A 88 7.16 6.32 4.84
N LEU A 89 6.18 5.79 4.12
CA LEU A 89 4.76 5.84 4.49
C LEU A 89 4.18 4.43 4.55
N PHE A 90 3.17 4.27 5.38
CA PHE A 90 2.30 3.09 5.34
C PHE A 90 0.85 3.47 5.63
N GLU A 91 -0.07 2.67 5.14
CA GLU A 91 -1.48 2.69 5.52
C GLU A 91 -1.95 1.26 5.79
N VAL A 92 -2.63 1.08 6.93
CA VAL A 92 -3.42 -0.12 7.22
C VAL A 92 -4.88 0.29 7.09
N GLY A 93 -5.60 -0.30 6.16
CA GLY A 93 -6.97 0.12 5.88
C GLY A 93 -7.74 -0.88 5.04
N LYS A 94 -9.04 -0.61 4.92
CA LYS A 94 -9.94 -1.46 4.14
C LYS A 94 -10.03 -1.04 2.70
N ILE A 95 -10.16 -2.03 1.83
CA ILE A 95 -10.63 -1.89 0.45
C ILE A 95 -12.03 -2.52 0.34
N TYR A 96 -12.76 -2.20 -0.70
CA TYR A 96 -14.16 -2.55 -0.85
C TYR A 96 -14.40 -3.15 -2.23
N LEU A 97 -14.83 -4.38 -2.26
CA LEU A 97 -15.04 -5.12 -3.50
C LEU A 97 -16.51 -5.50 -3.62
N ALA A 98 -17.13 -5.22 -4.75
CA ALA A 98 -18.54 -5.57 -4.96
C ALA A 98 -18.74 -7.07 -4.84
N SER A 99 -19.79 -7.46 -4.13
CA SER A 99 -20.31 -8.83 -4.08
C SER A 99 -21.48 -9.00 -5.07
N GLU A 100 -22.16 -10.12 -5.00
CA GLU A 100 -23.38 -10.36 -5.77
C GLU A 100 -24.46 -9.31 -5.48
N GLU A 101 -25.36 -9.10 -6.42
CA GLU A 101 -26.44 -8.11 -6.31
C GLU A 101 -27.27 -8.33 -5.03
N GLY A 102 -27.49 -7.26 -4.28
CA GLY A 102 -28.23 -7.28 -3.02
C GLY A 102 -27.41 -7.72 -1.80
N VAL A 103 -26.15 -8.06 -1.95
CA VAL A 103 -25.24 -8.41 -0.86
C VAL A 103 -24.32 -7.23 -0.52
N LEU A 104 -23.97 -7.09 0.74
CA LEU A 104 -23.00 -6.07 1.16
C LEU A 104 -21.62 -6.34 0.53
N PRO A 105 -20.87 -5.30 0.18
CA PRO A 105 -19.52 -5.43 -0.35
C PRO A 105 -18.58 -6.18 0.61
N ASP A 106 -17.61 -6.88 0.06
CA ASP A 106 -16.50 -7.44 0.83
C ASP A 106 -15.59 -6.32 1.30
N GLU A 107 -15.37 -6.26 2.61
CA GLU A 107 -14.43 -5.34 3.26
C GLU A 107 -13.14 -6.10 3.60
N LEU A 108 -12.08 -5.88 2.83
CA LEU A 108 -10.81 -6.56 3.01
C LEU A 108 -9.76 -5.61 3.59
N GLU A 109 -9.12 -6.02 4.68
CA GLU A 109 -7.99 -5.29 5.25
C GLU A 109 -6.75 -5.45 4.37
N ARG A 110 -6.03 -4.35 4.15
CA ARG A 110 -4.81 -4.28 3.34
C ARG A 110 -3.78 -3.40 4.01
N ILE A 111 -2.52 -3.64 3.66
CA ILE A 111 -1.40 -2.80 4.05
C ILE A 111 -0.78 -2.27 2.77
N SER A 112 -0.51 -0.97 2.73
CA SER A 112 0.28 -0.33 1.70
C SER A 112 1.52 0.29 2.31
N LEU A 113 2.66 0.12 1.65
CA LEU A 113 3.95 0.69 2.03
C LEU A 113 4.51 1.45 0.83
N ALA A 114 5.05 2.64 1.05
CA ALA A 114 5.68 3.43 -0.01
C ALA A 114 6.93 4.14 0.53
N LEU A 115 8.05 3.96 -0.17
CA LEU A 115 9.36 4.49 0.20
C LEU A 115 9.93 5.29 -0.96
N THR A 116 10.57 6.43 -0.67
CA THR A 116 11.35 7.18 -1.65
C THR A 116 12.39 8.07 -0.97
N GLY A 117 13.44 8.42 -1.72
CA GLY A 117 14.49 9.36 -1.30
C GLY A 117 15.77 8.69 -0.81
N PRO A 118 16.69 9.48 -0.25
CA PRO A 118 17.97 8.96 0.22
C PRO A 118 17.78 7.99 1.39
N ARG A 119 18.59 6.93 1.44
CA ARG A 119 18.59 5.94 2.53
C ARG A 119 18.93 6.58 3.87
N GLN A 120 19.88 7.52 3.88
CA GLN A 120 20.24 8.30 5.04
C GLN A 120 19.91 9.77 4.83
N LYS A 121 19.26 10.37 5.82
CA LYS A 121 19.03 11.82 5.83
C LYS A 121 20.36 12.55 6.00
N ALA A 122 20.54 13.63 5.24
CA ALA A 122 21.67 14.53 5.48
C ALA A 122 21.60 15.11 6.89
N HIS A 123 22.72 15.10 7.57
CA HIS A 123 22.91 15.84 8.82
C HIS A 123 24.31 16.46 8.85
N TRP A 124 24.56 17.34 9.80
CA TRP A 124 25.76 18.17 9.82
C TRP A 124 27.10 17.40 9.79
N GLN A 125 27.12 16.12 10.18
CA GLN A 125 28.33 15.29 10.17
C GLN A 125 28.41 14.37 8.94
N THR A 126 27.32 14.15 8.22
CA THR A 126 27.25 13.17 7.13
C THR A 126 26.80 13.86 5.85
N ALA A 127 27.66 13.86 4.84
CA ALA A 127 27.27 14.29 3.51
C ALA A 127 26.10 13.43 3.00
N VAL A 128 25.25 14.02 2.17
CA VAL A 128 24.18 13.27 1.48
C VAL A 128 24.83 12.15 0.69
N THR A 129 24.59 10.92 1.06
CA THR A 129 24.96 9.79 0.23
C THR A 129 24.02 9.76 -0.99
N GLN A 130 24.53 9.45 -2.18
CA GLN A 130 23.71 9.26 -3.38
C GLN A 130 22.90 7.93 -3.31
N ASP A 131 22.96 7.24 -2.18
CA ASP A 131 22.34 5.95 -1.96
C ASP A 131 20.86 6.15 -1.61
N SER A 132 19.99 5.75 -2.54
CA SER A 132 18.54 5.90 -2.41
C SER A 132 17.89 4.61 -1.92
N LEU A 133 16.78 4.75 -1.24
CA LEU A 133 15.90 3.64 -0.89
C LEU A 133 15.53 2.85 -2.15
N ASP A 134 15.59 1.53 -2.07
CA ASP A 134 15.35 0.62 -3.17
C ASP A 134 14.44 -0.56 -2.80
N PHE A 135 14.35 -1.53 -3.70
CA PHE A 135 13.59 -2.76 -3.50
C PHE A 135 14.00 -3.53 -2.24
N PHE A 136 15.30 -3.57 -1.93
CA PHE A 136 15.79 -4.34 -0.79
C PHE A 136 15.47 -3.68 0.54
N ASP A 137 15.38 -2.34 0.59
CA ASP A 137 14.91 -1.63 1.78
C ASP A 137 13.43 -1.99 2.07
N LEU A 138 12.58 -1.95 1.04
CA LEU A 138 11.18 -2.35 1.18
C LEU A 138 11.03 -3.82 1.56
N LYS A 139 11.81 -4.69 0.92
CA LYS A 139 11.84 -6.13 1.23
C LYS A 139 12.22 -6.37 2.70
N GLY A 140 13.27 -5.72 3.20
CA GLY A 140 13.73 -5.85 4.59
C GLY A 140 12.66 -5.41 5.60
N ILE A 141 11.91 -4.33 5.31
CA ILE A 141 10.78 -3.89 6.14
C ILE A 141 9.69 -4.97 6.21
N ILE A 142 9.36 -5.55 5.06
CA ILE A 142 8.32 -6.60 4.99
C ILE A 142 8.80 -7.88 5.70
N GLU A 143 10.04 -8.29 5.50
CA GLU A 143 10.63 -9.45 6.18
C GLU A 143 10.62 -9.27 7.71
N THR A 144 11.04 -8.10 8.20
CA THR A 144 10.98 -7.78 9.63
C THR A 144 9.55 -7.81 10.17
N LEU A 145 8.57 -7.33 9.40
CA LEU A 145 7.16 -7.41 9.79
C LEU A 145 6.70 -8.86 9.92
N ILE A 146 7.00 -9.70 8.92
CA ILE A 146 6.62 -11.12 8.88
C ILE A 146 7.26 -11.88 10.04
N GLU A 147 8.55 -11.69 10.28
CA GLU A 147 9.29 -12.32 11.37
C GLU A 147 8.74 -11.91 12.75
N THR A 148 8.47 -10.62 12.93
CA THR A 148 7.93 -10.11 14.21
C THR A 148 6.50 -10.58 14.46
N LEU A 149 5.74 -10.85 13.42
CA LEU A 149 4.41 -11.47 13.52
C LEU A 149 4.47 -13.01 13.65
N HIS A 150 5.68 -13.60 13.71
CA HIS A 150 5.90 -15.04 13.81
C HIS A 150 5.25 -15.85 12.69
N ILE A 151 5.23 -15.31 11.47
CA ILE A 151 4.77 -16.02 10.28
C ILE A 151 5.93 -16.92 9.80
N ALA A 152 5.77 -18.22 10.00
CA ALA A 152 6.87 -19.19 9.89
C ALA A 152 7.33 -19.46 8.44
N GLU A 153 6.41 -19.39 7.48
CA GLU A 153 6.70 -19.78 6.09
C GLU A 153 6.32 -18.66 5.13
N PHE A 154 7.32 -18.09 4.50
CA PHE A 154 7.13 -17.17 3.38
C PHE A 154 8.22 -17.37 2.32
N SER A 155 7.89 -17.04 1.10
CA SER A 155 8.84 -17.03 -0.03
C SER A 155 8.64 -15.79 -0.88
N VAL A 156 9.68 -15.40 -1.60
CA VAL A 156 9.66 -14.26 -2.52
C VAL A 156 10.05 -14.75 -3.90
N GLU A 157 9.17 -14.54 -4.87
CA GLU A 157 9.40 -14.92 -6.26
C GLU A 157 9.33 -13.70 -7.20
N ALA A 158 10.06 -13.76 -8.31
CA ALA A 158 9.96 -12.74 -9.34
C ALA A 158 8.54 -12.71 -9.94
N ALA A 159 7.99 -11.51 -10.12
CA ALA A 159 6.66 -11.34 -10.65
C ALA A 159 6.63 -10.21 -11.68
N SER A 160 5.52 -10.11 -12.40
CA SER A 160 5.23 -9.01 -13.31
C SER A 160 3.88 -8.40 -12.96
N HIS A 161 3.82 -7.07 -12.98
CA HIS A 161 2.59 -6.32 -12.77
C HIS A 161 2.64 -5.05 -13.64
N PRO A 162 1.54 -4.67 -14.33
CA PRO A 162 1.54 -3.55 -15.27
C PRO A 162 1.83 -2.20 -14.61
N THR A 163 1.51 -2.04 -13.34
CA THR A 163 1.80 -0.82 -12.56
C THR A 163 3.28 -0.67 -12.24
N PHE A 164 4.02 -1.77 -12.13
CA PHE A 164 5.39 -1.77 -11.65
C PHE A 164 6.40 -1.96 -12.78
N ARG A 165 7.62 -1.48 -12.54
CA ARG A 165 8.69 -1.58 -13.53
C ARG A 165 9.04 -3.04 -13.82
N PRO A 166 9.07 -3.46 -15.09
CA PRO A 166 9.48 -4.81 -15.48
C PRO A 166 10.86 -5.17 -14.90
N GLY A 167 10.99 -6.39 -14.39
CA GLY A 167 12.21 -6.88 -13.79
C GLY A 167 12.53 -6.34 -12.38
N ARG A 168 11.62 -5.54 -11.79
CA ARG A 168 11.75 -4.99 -10.43
C ARG A 168 10.48 -5.23 -9.60
N THR A 169 9.81 -6.32 -9.85
CA THR A 169 8.58 -6.71 -9.17
C THR A 169 8.74 -8.11 -8.60
N ALA A 170 8.30 -8.28 -7.39
CA ALA A 170 8.26 -9.57 -6.73
C ALA A 170 6.88 -9.80 -6.10
N ARG A 171 6.52 -11.07 -5.96
CA ARG A 171 5.38 -11.53 -5.18
C ARG A 171 5.91 -12.18 -3.91
N LEU A 172 5.31 -11.84 -2.79
CA LEU A 172 5.52 -12.52 -1.52
C LEU A 172 4.38 -13.49 -1.30
N LEU A 173 4.72 -14.73 -0.99
CA LEU A 173 3.78 -15.81 -0.69
C LEU A 173 3.91 -16.17 0.79
N ILE A 174 2.79 -16.32 1.48
CA ILE A 174 2.73 -16.72 2.89
C ILE A 174 1.92 -18.01 2.97
N GLY A 175 2.51 -19.01 3.62
CA GLY A 175 1.95 -20.35 3.70
C GLY A 175 2.18 -21.15 2.41
N SER A 176 2.03 -22.45 2.49
CA SER A 176 2.05 -23.41 1.38
C SER A 176 0.62 -23.77 0.96
#